data_6db1c52b8828402fc162ab039abc10b3
#
_entry.id   6db1c52b8828402fc162ab039abc10b3
#
_cell.length_a   1.000
_cell.length_b   1.000
_cell.length_c   1.000
_cell.angle_alpha   90.00
_cell.angle_beta   90.00
_cell.angle_gamma   90.00
#
_symmetry.space_group_name_H-M   'P 1'
#
loop_
_entity.id
_entity.type
_entity.pdbx_description
1 polymer ?
#
loop_
_entity_poly.entity_id
_entity_poly.type
_entity_poly.pdbx_seq_one_letter_code
_entity_poly.pdbx_strand_id
1 'polypeptide(L)'
;MQKTDYVFDYSQSEIERLKCQSEMLSPITERLLHSAGVTSGMRVLDIGCGVGDVTILAADLVGPRGRVIGIDRDATVIDAARQRLSDLGFSNVDLQQHDLEAYDGPGDFDAAVCRYVLMHQTDPVPLLKAVKALVRAGGVVAVHEMDPTRGVQSNPRVPLLHQLETLMLTAFSQMGTAINAGGCLVKLLVDAGMPAPHLFAETIVEGGEDSMLVPWFTATMRGVLPRLIASGVVSEDEIAIEELTEQLRQAVVESRSQIEFAPQMCAWTHV
;
A
#
# COMPACT_ATOMS: atom_id res chain seq x y z
N MET A 1 -2.37 -21.18 -11.18
CA MET A 1 -2.63 -19.73 -11.17
C MET A 1 -1.38 -19.01 -11.72
N GLN A 2 -1.52 -18.08 -12.68
CA GLN A 2 -0.39 -17.25 -13.09
C GLN A 2 -0.03 -16.36 -11.90
N LYS A 3 1.23 -16.44 -11.44
CA LYS A 3 1.76 -15.45 -10.50
C LYS A 3 1.65 -14.09 -11.17
N THR A 4 0.88 -13.19 -10.60
CA THR A 4 0.94 -11.78 -10.96
C THR A 4 2.28 -11.25 -10.46
N ASP A 5 3.20 -10.94 -11.38
CA ASP A 5 4.45 -10.31 -11.02
C ASP A 5 4.14 -8.92 -10.46
N TYR A 6 4.77 -8.58 -9.33
CA TYR A 6 4.72 -7.22 -8.80
C TYR A 6 5.25 -6.26 -9.86
N VAL A 7 4.59 -5.12 -10.04
CA VAL A 7 4.86 -4.18 -11.15
C VAL A 7 6.22 -3.54 -11.05
N PHE A 8 6.68 -3.32 -9.83
CA PHE A 8 7.90 -2.59 -9.55
C PHE A 8 9.02 -3.59 -9.27
N ASP A 9 10.20 -3.35 -9.86
CA ASP A 9 11.41 -4.00 -9.40
C ASP A 9 11.83 -3.34 -8.07
N TYR A 10 12.41 -4.09 -7.15
CA TYR A 10 12.87 -3.55 -5.87
C TYR A 10 14.23 -2.86 -6.01
N SER A 11 14.31 -1.93 -6.96
CA SER A 11 15.46 -1.04 -7.14
C SER A 11 15.57 -0.02 -5.99
N GLN A 12 16.70 0.66 -5.92
CA GLN A 12 16.90 1.75 -4.95
C GLN A 12 15.82 2.83 -5.09
N SER A 13 15.39 3.14 -6.32
CA SER A 13 14.31 4.10 -6.58
C SER A 13 12.96 3.63 -6.06
N GLU A 14 12.67 2.33 -6.12
CA GLU A 14 11.45 1.78 -5.53
C GLU A 14 11.47 1.84 -4.00
N ILE A 15 12.60 1.55 -3.37
CA ILE A 15 12.75 1.69 -1.91
C ILE A 15 12.51 3.16 -1.48
N GLU A 16 13.02 4.13 -2.24
CA GLU A 16 12.78 5.55 -1.98
C GLU A 16 11.32 5.94 -2.17
N ARG A 17 10.67 5.42 -3.20
CA ARG A 17 9.23 5.59 -3.42
C ARG A 17 8.41 5.03 -2.25
N LEU A 18 8.74 3.83 -1.78
CA LEU A 18 8.06 3.21 -0.63
C LEU A 18 8.25 4.03 0.66
N LYS A 19 9.43 4.62 0.87
CA LYS A 19 9.65 5.52 2.02
C LYS A 19 8.78 6.77 1.93
N CYS A 20 8.75 7.43 0.77
CA CYS A 20 7.87 8.57 0.53
C CYS A 20 6.39 8.20 0.76
N GLN A 21 5.95 7.07 0.23
CA GLN A 21 4.61 6.52 0.47
C GLN A 21 4.34 6.30 1.96
N SER A 22 5.33 5.76 2.67
CA SER A 22 5.20 5.51 4.11
C SER A 22 4.95 6.80 4.89
N GLU A 23 5.72 7.84 4.64
CA GLU A 23 5.57 9.13 5.33
C GLU A 23 4.16 9.72 5.12
N MET A 24 3.63 9.65 3.90
CA MET A 24 2.28 10.12 3.59
C MET A 24 1.18 9.26 4.23
N LEU A 25 1.34 7.93 4.25
CA LEU A 25 0.26 7.01 4.63
C LEU A 25 0.31 6.59 6.09
N SER A 26 1.44 6.72 6.79
CA SER A 26 1.60 6.28 8.17
C SER A 26 0.56 6.84 9.12
N PRO A 27 0.20 8.14 9.09
CA PRO A 27 -0.81 8.68 9.99
C PRO A 27 -2.18 8.01 9.80
N ILE A 28 -2.54 7.71 8.55
CA ILE A 28 -3.82 7.06 8.20
C ILE A 28 -3.82 5.60 8.66
N THR A 29 -2.70 4.89 8.41
CA THR A 29 -2.54 3.49 8.85
C THR A 29 -2.54 3.40 10.39
N GLU A 30 -1.86 4.30 11.08
CA GLU A 30 -1.84 4.35 12.55
C GLU A 30 -3.26 4.55 13.10
N ARG A 31 -4.02 5.49 12.53
CA ARG A 31 -5.43 5.69 12.88
C ARG A 31 -6.26 4.43 12.64
N LEU A 32 -6.02 3.70 11.54
CA LEU A 32 -6.69 2.42 11.28
C LEU A 32 -6.37 1.41 12.38
N LEU A 33 -5.09 1.21 12.74
CA LEU A 33 -4.68 0.26 13.77
C LEU A 33 -5.30 0.60 15.13
N HIS A 34 -5.31 1.87 15.51
CA HIS A 34 -6.00 2.33 16.73
C HIS A 34 -7.51 2.07 16.68
N SER A 35 -8.17 2.39 15.56
CA SER A 35 -9.62 2.18 15.38
C SER A 35 -9.99 0.70 15.40
N ALA A 36 -9.11 -0.16 14.88
CA ALA A 36 -9.22 -1.61 14.92
C ALA A 36 -8.96 -2.21 16.32
N GLY A 37 -8.52 -1.39 17.27
CA GLY A 37 -8.25 -1.83 18.65
C GLY A 37 -6.90 -2.54 18.83
N VAL A 38 -5.94 -2.34 17.93
CA VAL A 38 -4.57 -2.83 18.11
C VAL A 38 -3.95 -2.14 19.33
N THR A 39 -3.43 -2.90 20.29
CA THR A 39 -2.96 -2.38 21.56
C THR A 39 -1.80 -3.20 22.13
N SER A 40 -1.21 -2.68 23.21
CA SER A 40 -0.03 -3.27 23.86
C SER A 40 -0.21 -4.74 24.24
N GLY A 41 0.78 -5.55 23.89
CA GLY A 41 0.85 -6.99 24.19
C GLY A 41 0.26 -7.89 23.12
N MET A 42 -0.39 -7.33 22.08
CA MET A 42 -0.98 -8.10 20.99
C MET A 42 0.06 -8.77 20.10
N ARG A 43 -0.34 -9.88 19.47
CA ARG A 43 0.37 -10.53 18.37
C ARG A 43 -0.27 -10.10 17.06
N VAL A 44 0.49 -9.42 16.21
CA VAL A 44 0.01 -8.86 14.93
C VAL A 44 0.71 -9.55 13.77
N LEU A 45 -0.06 -9.86 12.72
CA LEU A 45 0.43 -10.31 11.42
C LEU A 45 0.34 -9.15 10.43
N ASP A 46 1.48 -8.75 9.86
CA ASP A 46 1.56 -7.77 8.79
C ASP A 46 1.76 -8.50 7.45
N ILE A 47 0.79 -8.39 6.57
CA ILE A 47 0.70 -9.13 5.31
C ILE A 47 1.16 -8.26 4.16
N GLY A 48 2.14 -8.76 3.37
CA GLY A 48 2.79 -7.95 2.35
C GLY A 48 3.56 -6.81 2.98
N CYS A 49 4.37 -7.12 4.00
CA CYS A 49 5.02 -6.11 4.84
C CYS A 49 6.02 -5.21 4.10
N GLY A 50 6.47 -5.61 2.90
CA GLY A 50 7.41 -4.85 2.10
C GLY A 50 8.66 -4.49 2.90
N VAL A 51 9.02 -3.20 2.90
CA VAL A 51 10.16 -2.66 3.65
C VAL A 51 9.87 -2.38 5.13
N GLY A 52 8.75 -2.90 5.66
CA GLY A 52 8.43 -2.92 7.09
C GLY A 52 7.72 -1.68 7.64
N ASP A 53 7.11 -0.85 6.81
CA ASP A 53 6.46 0.40 7.27
C ASP A 53 5.30 0.15 8.22
N VAL A 54 4.37 -0.73 7.85
CA VAL A 54 3.23 -1.11 8.71
C VAL A 54 3.71 -1.93 9.90
N THR A 55 4.70 -2.79 9.68
CA THR A 55 5.37 -3.57 10.73
C THR A 55 5.90 -2.67 11.86
N ILE A 56 6.56 -1.55 11.51
CA ILE A 56 7.08 -0.57 12.48
C ILE A 56 5.93 0.04 13.29
N LEU A 57 4.89 0.53 12.62
CA LEU A 57 3.72 1.11 13.30
C LEU A 57 3.05 0.10 14.25
N ALA A 58 2.88 -1.13 13.80
CA ALA A 58 2.31 -2.18 14.63
C ALA A 58 3.22 -2.53 15.82
N ALA A 59 4.55 -2.59 15.61
CA ALA A 59 5.51 -2.92 16.66
C ALA A 59 5.58 -1.85 17.76
N ASP A 60 5.47 -0.57 17.39
CA ASP A 60 5.35 0.53 18.34
C ASP A 60 4.07 0.43 19.17
N LEU A 61 2.94 0.18 18.54
CA LEU A 61 1.64 0.06 19.22
C LEU A 61 1.56 -1.13 20.18
N VAL A 62 2.07 -2.29 19.76
CA VAL A 62 2.02 -3.47 20.63
C VAL A 62 3.10 -3.45 21.70
N GLY A 63 4.15 -2.67 21.52
CA GLY A 63 5.23 -2.48 22.48
C GLY A 63 6.02 -3.77 22.78
N PRO A 64 6.94 -3.73 23.77
CA PRO A 64 7.90 -4.82 24.00
C PRO A 64 7.28 -6.12 24.51
N ARG A 65 6.03 -6.12 24.95
CA ARG A 65 5.29 -7.33 25.37
C ARG A 65 4.48 -7.95 24.24
N GLY A 66 4.26 -7.23 23.14
CA GLY A 66 3.62 -7.72 21.95
C GLY A 66 4.63 -8.30 20.96
N ARG A 67 4.13 -8.82 19.87
CA ARG A 67 4.96 -9.36 18.77
C ARG A 67 4.34 -9.05 17.43
N VAL A 68 5.16 -8.68 16.47
CA VAL A 68 4.73 -8.52 15.07
C VAL A 68 5.44 -9.56 14.22
N ILE A 69 4.69 -10.25 13.38
CA ILE A 69 5.23 -11.08 12.31
C ILE A 69 4.90 -10.39 11.01
N GLY A 70 5.91 -10.00 10.24
CA GLY A 70 5.76 -9.46 8.89
C GLY A 70 6.09 -10.53 7.87
N ILE A 71 5.22 -10.71 6.89
CA ILE A 71 5.44 -11.65 5.79
C ILE A 71 5.40 -10.92 4.45
N ASP A 72 6.34 -11.26 3.58
CA ASP A 72 6.36 -10.84 2.18
C ASP A 72 6.94 -11.96 1.32
N ARG A 73 6.52 -12.05 0.07
CA ARG A 73 7.02 -13.07 -0.87
C ARG A 73 8.42 -12.77 -1.40
N ASP A 74 8.85 -11.52 -1.36
CA ASP A 74 10.13 -11.07 -1.92
C ASP A 74 11.22 -11.00 -0.85
N ALA A 75 12.29 -11.77 -1.07
CA ALA A 75 13.43 -11.81 -0.15
C ALA A 75 14.15 -10.45 -0.04
N THR A 76 14.20 -9.68 -1.14
CA THR A 76 14.95 -8.42 -1.18
C THR A 76 14.35 -7.39 -0.25
N VAL A 77 13.00 -7.27 -0.24
CA VAL A 77 12.34 -6.32 0.68
C VAL A 77 12.39 -6.80 2.11
N ILE A 78 12.32 -8.11 2.36
CA ILE A 78 12.49 -8.68 3.70
C ILE A 78 13.86 -8.37 4.27
N ASP A 79 14.92 -8.48 3.48
CA ASP A 79 16.28 -8.16 3.93
C ASP A 79 16.44 -6.65 4.19
N ALA A 80 15.88 -5.80 3.34
CA ALA A 80 15.84 -4.36 3.56
C ALA A 80 15.06 -3.98 4.83
N ALA A 81 13.90 -4.63 5.05
CA ALA A 81 13.10 -4.43 6.26
C ALA A 81 13.83 -4.89 7.54
N ARG A 82 14.52 -6.03 7.49
CA ARG A 82 15.33 -6.53 8.62
C ARG A 82 16.42 -5.54 9.01
N GLN A 83 17.16 -5.02 8.04
CA GLN A 83 18.18 -4.03 8.31
C GLN A 83 17.58 -2.78 8.97
N ARG A 84 16.50 -2.25 8.39
CA ARG A 84 15.82 -1.06 8.89
C ARG A 84 15.29 -1.23 10.32
N LEU A 85 14.66 -2.35 10.62
CA LEU A 85 14.15 -2.66 11.96
C LEU A 85 15.28 -2.84 12.99
N SER A 86 16.39 -3.45 12.57
CA SER A 86 17.60 -3.56 13.41
C SER A 86 18.19 -2.19 13.75
N ASP A 87 18.29 -1.29 12.75
CA ASP A 87 18.82 0.07 12.93
C ASP A 87 17.93 0.90 13.88
N LEU A 88 16.61 0.65 13.86
CA LEU A 88 15.62 1.27 14.76
C LEU A 88 15.53 0.58 16.14
N GLY A 89 16.23 -0.54 16.35
CA GLY A 89 16.29 -1.23 17.64
C GLY A 89 15.06 -2.08 18.00
N PHE A 90 14.21 -2.44 17.02
CA PHE A 90 13.08 -3.33 17.27
C PHE A 90 13.53 -4.76 17.56
N SER A 91 13.08 -5.33 18.69
CA SER A 91 13.37 -6.71 19.11
C SER A 91 12.13 -7.61 19.17
N ASN A 92 10.95 -7.03 18.99
CA ASN A 92 9.65 -7.70 19.07
C ASN A 92 9.07 -7.99 17.67
N VAL A 93 9.89 -7.97 16.62
CA VAL A 93 9.50 -8.22 15.22
C VAL A 93 10.21 -9.45 14.68
N ASP A 94 9.48 -10.22 13.88
CA ASP A 94 9.99 -11.35 13.11
C ASP A 94 9.56 -11.20 11.66
N LEU A 95 10.52 -11.14 10.73
CA LEU A 95 10.26 -10.97 9.30
C LEU A 95 10.53 -12.27 8.55
N GLN A 96 9.56 -12.72 7.78
CA GLN A 96 9.61 -14.01 7.11
C GLN A 96 9.31 -13.86 5.62
N GLN A 97 10.15 -14.49 4.78
CA GLN A 97 9.83 -14.63 3.37
C GLN A 97 8.79 -15.73 3.21
N HIS A 98 7.55 -15.33 2.97
CA HIS A 98 6.46 -16.27 2.72
C HIS A 98 5.48 -15.71 1.69
N ASP A 99 4.98 -16.60 0.84
CA ASP A 99 3.72 -16.37 0.13
C ASP A 99 2.59 -16.63 1.13
N LEU A 100 1.66 -15.69 1.29
CA LEU A 100 0.59 -15.83 2.27
C LEU A 100 -0.28 -17.07 2.04
N GLU A 101 -0.50 -17.46 0.77
CA GLU A 101 -1.28 -18.66 0.43
C GLU A 101 -0.60 -19.95 0.92
N ALA A 102 0.72 -19.91 1.12
CA ALA A 102 1.53 -21.01 1.62
C ALA A 102 1.95 -20.86 3.09
N TYR A 103 1.50 -19.79 3.76
CA TYR A 103 1.85 -19.55 5.16
C TYR A 103 1.16 -20.57 6.07
N ASP A 104 1.95 -21.42 6.70
CA ASP A 104 1.54 -22.48 7.62
C ASP A 104 1.90 -22.19 9.09
N GLY A 105 2.23 -20.93 9.37
CA GLY A 105 2.55 -20.46 10.72
C GLY A 105 1.36 -20.55 11.69
N PRO A 106 1.59 -20.35 12.98
CA PRO A 106 0.57 -20.45 14.00
C PRO A 106 -0.58 -19.48 13.74
N GLY A 107 -1.81 -19.99 13.68
CA GLY A 107 -3.02 -19.20 13.62
C GLY A 107 -3.50 -18.88 15.03
N ASP A 108 -3.18 -17.74 15.55
CA ASP A 108 -3.68 -17.24 16.85
C ASP A 108 -3.34 -15.75 17.02
N PHE A 109 -3.26 -15.03 15.88
CA PHE A 109 -3.00 -13.60 15.91
C PHE A 109 -4.19 -12.84 16.50
N ASP A 110 -3.88 -11.84 17.32
CA ASP A 110 -4.88 -10.90 17.84
C ASP A 110 -5.38 -9.97 16.73
N ALA A 111 -4.49 -9.61 15.81
CA ALA A 111 -4.80 -8.77 14.66
C ALA A 111 -4.01 -9.21 13.42
N ALA A 112 -4.61 -9.03 12.25
CA ALA A 112 -3.90 -9.06 10.98
C ALA A 112 -4.14 -7.73 10.24
N VAL A 113 -3.10 -7.20 9.60
CA VAL A 113 -3.16 -5.96 8.84
C VAL A 113 -2.55 -6.16 7.47
N CYS A 114 -3.09 -5.47 6.47
CA CYS A 114 -2.45 -5.33 5.16
C CYS A 114 -2.67 -3.91 4.61
N ARG A 115 -1.64 -3.39 3.91
CA ARG A 115 -1.70 -2.12 3.22
C ARG A 115 -1.25 -2.25 1.78
N TYR A 116 -2.12 -1.90 0.82
CA TYR A 116 -1.84 -1.98 -0.62
C TYR A 116 -1.46 -3.40 -1.08
N VAL A 117 -2.17 -4.41 -0.58
CA VAL A 117 -1.96 -5.81 -0.92
C VAL A 117 -3.08 -6.34 -1.80
N LEU A 118 -4.33 -5.99 -1.49
CA LEU A 118 -5.50 -6.54 -2.19
C LEU A 118 -5.54 -6.07 -3.64
N MET A 119 -5.15 -4.83 -3.89
CA MET A 119 -5.11 -4.25 -5.24
C MET A 119 -4.17 -5.00 -6.19
N HIS A 120 -3.19 -5.75 -5.66
CA HIS A 120 -2.24 -6.54 -6.44
C HIS A 120 -2.69 -8.00 -6.67
N GLN A 121 -3.82 -8.41 -6.08
CA GLN A 121 -4.38 -9.75 -6.30
C GLN A 121 -5.30 -9.76 -7.53
N THR A 122 -5.34 -10.85 -8.26
CA THR A 122 -6.37 -11.07 -9.31
C THR A 122 -7.74 -11.25 -8.66
N ASP A 123 -7.81 -12.03 -7.57
CA ASP A 123 -8.97 -12.20 -6.71
C ASP A 123 -8.52 -12.10 -5.24
N PRO A 124 -8.90 -11.03 -4.51
CA PRO A 124 -8.52 -10.86 -3.11
C PRO A 124 -9.23 -11.79 -2.11
N VAL A 125 -10.35 -12.41 -2.50
CA VAL A 125 -11.18 -13.18 -1.56
C VAL A 125 -10.46 -14.42 -1.00
N PRO A 126 -9.73 -15.23 -1.78
CA PRO A 126 -8.93 -16.33 -1.25
C PRO A 126 -7.90 -15.90 -0.21
N LEU A 127 -7.17 -14.82 -0.49
CA LEU A 127 -6.20 -14.23 0.43
C LEU A 127 -6.87 -13.81 1.74
N LEU A 128 -7.99 -13.08 1.68
CA LEU A 128 -8.74 -12.66 2.86
C LEU A 128 -9.28 -13.84 3.69
N LYS A 129 -9.67 -14.95 3.04
CA LYS A 129 -10.05 -16.20 3.74
C LYS A 129 -8.87 -16.82 4.49
N ALA A 130 -7.69 -16.84 3.88
CA ALA A 130 -6.47 -17.31 4.53
C ALA A 130 -6.11 -16.43 5.73
N VAL A 131 -6.16 -15.10 5.56
CA VAL A 131 -5.95 -14.13 6.65
C VAL A 131 -6.91 -14.39 7.83
N LYS A 132 -8.21 -14.53 7.53
CA LYS A 132 -9.23 -14.83 8.56
C LYS A 132 -8.88 -16.09 9.36
N ALA A 133 -8.39 -17.14 8.71
CA ALA A 133 -8.05 -18.40 9.36
C ALA A 133 -6.85 -18.30 10.32
N LEU A 134 -6.00 -17.28 10.15
CA LEU A 134 -4.83 -17.01 11.00
C LEU A 134 -5.16 -16.13 12.23
N VAL A 135 -6.28 -15.43 12.21
CA VAL A 135 -6.72 -14.58 13.31
C VAL A 135 -7.62 -15.38 14.26
N ARG A 136 -7.34 -15.28 15.57
CA ARG A 136 -8.16 -15.97 16.58
C ARG A 136 -9.59 -15.46 16.63
N ALA A 137 -10.51 -16.24 17.18
CA ALA A 137 -11.88 -15.78 17.42
C ALA A 137 -11.87 -14.50 18.29
N GLY A 138 -12.61 -13.47 17.86
CA GLY A 138 -12.66 -12.15 18.46
C GLY A 138 -11.44 -11.27 18.16
N GLY A 139 -10.49 -11.74 17.38
CA GLY A 139 -9.40 -10.92 16.83
C GLY A 139 -9.91 -10.03 15.69
N VAL A 140 -9.03 -9.23 15.10
CA VAL A 140 -9.39 -8.21 14.10
C VAL A 140 -8.59 -8.34 12.81
N VAL A 141 -9.25 -8.14 11.67
CA VAL A 141 -8.61 -7.94 10.38
C VAL A 141 -8.75 -6.48 9.97
N ALA A 142 -7.64 -5.81 9.67
CA ALA A 142 -7.56 -4.42 9.26
C ALA A 142 -6.96 -4.30 7.85
N VAL A 143 -7.55 -3.49 7.00
CA VAL A 143 -7.17 -3.32 5.59
C VAL A 143 -7.09 -1.84 5.26
N HIS A 144 -5.98 -1.43 4.63
CA HIS A 144 -5.76 -0.09 4.10
C HIS A 144 -5.45 -0.19 2.60
N GLU A 145 -6.37 0.28 1.77
CA GLU A 145 -6.23 0.28 0.32
C GLU A 145 -6.54 1.66 -0.25
N MET A 146 -6.04 1.95 -1.43
CA MET A 146 -6.43 3.14 -2.20
C MET A 146 -7.65 2.81 -3.07
N ASP A 147 -8.52 3.79 -3.30
CA ASP A 147 -9.53 3.72 -4.36
C ASP A 147 -9.14 4.62 -5.54
N PRO A 148 -8.34 4.12 -6.49
CA PRO A 148 -7.86 4.91 -7.61
C PRO A 148 -8.96 5.25 -8.62
N THR A 149 -10.14 4.60 -8.54
CA THR A 149 -11.27 4.86 -9.45
C THR A 149 -11.89 6.23 -9.22
N ARG A 150 -11.65 6.85 -8.06
CA ARG A 150 -12.11 8.20 -7.74
C ARG A 150 -11.18 9.30 -8.23
N GLY A 151 -10.02 8.90 -8.71
CA GLY A 151 -9.04 9.76 -9.34
C GLY A 151 -8.35 10.75 -8.41
N VAL A 152 -7.29 11.34 -8.94
CA VAL A 152 -6.59 12.48 -8.34
C VAL A 152 -7.28 13.76 -8.80
N GLN A 153 -7.43 14.73 -7.90
CA GLN A 153 -7.99 16.02 -8.25
C GLN A 153 -6.90 17.10 -8.14
N SER A 154 -7.03 18.15 -8.93
CA SER A 154 -6.20 19.36 -8.76
C SER A 154 -7.03 20.61 -9.04
N ASN A 155 -6.88 21.61 -8.20
CA ASN A 155 -7.59 22.88 -8.35
C ASN A 155 -6.66 24.06 -8.03
N PRO A 156 -6.35 24.93 -9.03
CA PRO A 156 -6.63 24.82 -10.48
C PRO A 156 -6.14 23.52 -11.10
N ARG A 157 -6.71 23.14 -12.24
CA ARG A 157 -6.35 21.91 -12.95
C ARG A 157 -4.90 21.88 -13.41
N VAL A 158 -4.15 20.84 -13.10
CA VAL A 158 -2.80 20.55 -13.59
C VAL A 158 -2.87 19.48 -14.67
N PRO A 159 -2.81 19.82 -15.96
CA PRO A 159 -3.01 18.84 -17.05
C PRO A 159 -2.03 17.68 -17.01
N LEU A 160 -0.75 17.96 -16.71
CA LEU A 160 0.30 16.93 -16.63
C LEU A 160 -0.02 15.87 -15.56
N LEU A 161 -0.48 16.30 -14.38
CA LEU A 161 -0.87 15.36 -13.30
C LEU A 161 -1.96 14.39 -13.77
N HIS A 162 -3.00 14.89 -14.41
CA HIS A 162 -4.10 14.06 -14.90
C HIS A 162 -3.70 13.16 -16.08
N GLN A 163 -2.74 13.60 -16.90
CA GLN A 163 -2.16 12.75 -17.94
C GLN A 163 -1.41 11.56 -17.32
N LEU A 164 -0.55 11.83 -16.34
CA LEU A 164 0.20 10.79 -15.63
C LEU A 164 -0.73 9.80 -14.92
N GLU A 165 -1.75 10.30 -14.24
CA GLU A 165 -2.76 9.45 -13.62
C GLU A 165 -3.43 8.51 -14.63
N THR A 166 -3.86 9.04 -15.77
CA THR A 166 -4.49 8.23 -16.83
C THR A 166 -3.57 7.13 -17.31
N LEU A 167 -2.30 7.43 -17.51
CA LEU A 167 -1.30 6.44 -17.92
C LEU A 167 -1.07 5.38 -16.84
N MET A 168 -0.94 5.77 -15.58
CA MET A 168 -0.79 4.85 -14.46
C MET A 168 -1.98 3.91 -14.33
N LEU A 169 -3.22 4.43 -14.38
CA LEU A 169 -4.43 3.61 -14.35
C LEU A 169 -4.50 2.64 -15.53
N THR A 170 -4.05 3.07 -16.73
CA THR A 170 -3.95 2.20 -17.89
C THR A 170 -2.97 1.06 -17.66
N ALA A 171 -1.77 1.35 -17.14
CA ALA A 171 -0.78 0.32 -16.82
C ALA A 171 -1.30 -0.68 -15.79
N PHE A 172 -1.93 -0.20 -14.72
CA PHE A 172 -2.50 -1.06 -13.68
C PHE A 172 -3.67 -1.90 -14.19
N SER A 173 -4.55 -1.35 -15.03
CA SER A 173 -5.67 -2.10 -15.61
C SER A 173 -5.23 -3.26 -16.48
N GLN A 174 -4.08 -3.12 -17.17
CA GLN A 174 -3.50 -4.19 -18.01
C GLN A 174 -2.95 -5.38 -17.19
N MET A 175 -2.83 -5.23 -15.88
CA MET A 175 -2.34 -6.32 -15.02
C MET A 175 -3.41 -7.34 -14.66
N GLY A 176 -4.69 -7.02 -14.85
CA GLY A 176 -5.81 -7.88 -14.49
C GLY A 176 -5.95 -8.10 -12.98
N THR A 177 -5.43 -7.18 -12.18
CA THR A 177 -5.54 -7.21 -10.72
C THR A 177 -6.75 -6.41 -10.23
N ALA A 178 -7.12 -6.59 -8.95
CA ALA A 178 -8.24 -5.91 -8.32
C ALA A 178 -7.87 -4.47 -7.93
N ILE A 179 -7.44 -3.66 -8.91
CA ILE A 179 -7.00 -2.27 -8.69
C ILE A 179 -8.02 -1.43 -7.91
N ASN A 180 -9.31 -1.75 -8.02
CA ASN A 180 -10.40 -1.08 -7.31
C ASN A 180 -10.74 -1.73 -5.95
N ALA A 181 -9.86 -2.55 -5.37
CA ALA A 181 -10.11 -3.24 -4.11
C ALA A 181 -10.53 -2.28 -3.00
N GLY A 182 -9.91 -1.09 -2.92
CA GLY A 182 -10.27 -0.05 -1.96
C GLY A 182 -11.75 0.37 -2.03
N GLY A 183 -12.30 0.50 -3.24
CA GLY A 183 -13.72 0.83 -3.45
C GLY A 183 -14.71 -0.30 -3.14
N CYS A 184 -14.20 -1.53 -2.87
CA CYS A 184 -15.00 -2.75 -2.72
C CYS A 184 -14.79 -3.46 -1.37
N LEU A 185 -14.15 -2.86 -0.37
CA LEU A 185 -13.74 -3.52 0.88
C LEU A 185 -14.89 -4.23 1.60
N VAL A 186 -16.09 -3.63 1.66
CA VAL A 186 -17.26 -4.29 2.28
C VAL A 186 -17.56 -5.62 1.60
N LYS A 187 -17.66 -5.60 0.27
CA LYS A 187 -17.96 -6.80 -0.51
C LYS A 187 -16.87 -7.87 -0.32
N LEU A 188 -15.60 -7.48 -0.42
CA LEU A 188 -14.47 -8.41 -0.34
C LEU A 188 -14.39 -9.10 1.02
N LEU A 189 -14.55 -8.36 2.12
CA LEU A 189 -14.50 -8.90 3.47
C LEU A 189 -15.70 -9.81 3.76
N VAL A 190 -16.91 -9.42 3.32
CA VAL A 190 -18.11 -10.25 3.48
C VAL A 190 -18.03 -11.53 2.63
N ASP A 191 -17.56 -11.45 1.39
CA ASP A 191 -17.36 -12.63 0.52
C ASP A 191 -16.28 -13.58 1.07
N ALA A 192 -15.34 -13.05 1.86
CA ALA A 192 -14.38 -13.85 2.61
C ALA A 192 -14.97 -14.50 3.88
N GLY A 193 -16.25 -14.26 4.15
CA GLY A 193 -16.98 -14.81 5.29
C GLY A 193 -16.70 -14.09 6.61
N MET A 194 -16.28 -12.84 6.58
CA MET A 194 -16.15 -11.97 7.74
C MET A 194 -17.43 -11.13 7.94
N PRO A 195 -17.70 -10.64 9.15
CA PRO A 195 -18.76 -9.66 9.37
C PRO A 195 -18.55 -8.38 8.55
N ALA A 196 -19.62 -7.62 8.33
CA ALA A 196 -19.53 -6.31 7.67
C ALA A 196 -18.55 -5.40 8.45
N PRO A 197 -17.57 -4.80 7.76
CA PRO A 197 -16.53 -4.02 8.42
C PRO A 197 -17.03 -2.63 8.85
N HIS A 198 -16.32 -2.05 9.81
CA HIS A 198 -16.28 -0.60 9.99
C HIS A 198 -15.35 -0.01 8.94
N LEU A 199 -15.63 1.23 8.51
CA LEU A 199 -14.83 1.92 7.49
C LEU A 199 -14.65 3.39 7.83
N PHE A 200 -13.54 3.93 7.38
CA PHE A 200 -13.38 5.36 7.14
C PHE A 200 -12.56 5.59 5.86
N ALA A 201 -12.58 6.80 5.35
CA ALA A 201 -11.71 7.21 4.25
C ALA A 201 -11.04 8.53 4.58
N GLU A 202 -9.81 8.69 4.12
CA GLU A 202 -9.07 9.95 4.17
C GLU A 202 -8.48 10.28 2.81
N THR A 203 -8.36 11.58 2.51
CA THR A 203 -7.69 12.05 1.31
C THR A 203 -6.51 12.91 1.73
N ILE A 204 -5.33 12.61 1.19
CA ILE A 204 -4.16 13.44 1.35
C ILE A 204 -4.32 14.64 0.43
N VAL A 205 -4.15 15.84 0.98
CA VAL A 205 -4.29 17.10 0.26
C VAL A 205 -3.02 17.89 0.45
N GLU A 206 -2.35 18.23 -0.65
CA GLU A 206 -1.08 18.92 -0.66
C GLU A 206 -1.00 20.01 -1.75
N GLY A 207 0.09 20.75 -1.77
CA GLY A 207 0.40 21.76 -2.80
C GLY A 207 1.75 22.41 -2.52
N GLY A 208 2.22 23.22 -3.48
CA GLY A 208 3.50 23.93 -3.36
C GLY A 208 4.74 23.08 -3.65
N GLU A 209 5.92 23.63 -3.32
CA GLU A 209 7.21 23.04 -3.66
C GLU A 209 7.50 21.74 -2.90
N ASP A 210 7.02 21.64 -1.65
CA ASP A 210 7.32 20.54 -0.73
C ASP A 210 6.32 19.39 -0.83
N SER A 211 5.40 19.39 -1.83
CA SER A 211 4.43 18.32 -2.00
C SER A 211 5.12 16.97 -2.21
N MET A 212 4.82 16.02 -1.34
CA MET A 212 5.30 14.64 -1.44
C MET A 212 4.56 13.83 -2.50
N LEU A 213 3.38 14.26 -2.92
CA LEU A 213 2.63 13.63 -4.01
C LEU A 213 3.40 13.74 -5.33
N VAL A 214 4.13 14.82 -5.58
CA VAL A 214 4.90 15.01 -6.82
C VAL A 214 5.96 13.92 -7.00
N PRO A 215 6.92 13.72 -6.08
CA PRO A 215 7.91 12.65 -6.22
C PRO A 215 7.28 11.25 -6.19
N TRP A 216 6.20 11.04 -5.43
CA TRP A 216 5.49 9.76 -5.41
C TRP A 216 4.88 9.43 -6.78
N PHE A 217 4.18 10.39 -7.43
CA PHE A 217 3.60 10.20 -8.76
C PHE A 217 4.66 9.89 -9.81
N THR A 218 5.74 10.65 -9.82
CA THR A 218 6.78 10.50 -10.84
C THR A 218 7.59 9.22 -10.65
N ALA A 219 7.86 8.80 -9.41
CA ALA A 219 8.48 7.52 -9.12
C ALA A 219 7.57 6.34 -9.49
N THR A 220 6.26 6.45 -9.23
CA THR A 220 5.28 5.44 -9.66
C THR A 220 5.23 5.36 -11.19
N MET A 221 5.22 6.51 -11.88
CA MET A 221 5.27 6.56 -13.35
C MET A 221 6.53 5.89 -13.90
N ARG A 222 7.70 6.16 -13.30
CA ARG A 222 8.97 5.49 -13.67
C ARG A 222 8.86 3.96 -13.60
N GLY A 223 8.23 3.44 -12.55
CA GLY A 223 8.04 2.00 -12.37
C GLY A 223 7.10 1.36 -13.40
N VAL A 224 6.04 2.06 -13.84
CA VAL A 224 5.08 1.52 -14.81
C VAL A 224 5.41 1.82 -16.28
N LEU A 225 6.31 2.77 -16.54
CA LEU A 225 6.67 3.23 -17.88
C LEU A 225 7.14 2.10 -18.81
N PRO A 226 8.02 1.16 -18.40
CA PRO A 226 8.44 0.06 -19.26
C PRO A 226 7.27 -0.77 -19.78
N ARG A 227 6.24 -0.98 -18.98
CA ARG A 227 5.02 -1.71 -19.37
C ARG A 227 4.20 -0.93 -20.39
N LEU A 228 4.05 0.38 -20.20
CA LEU A 228 3.33 1.25 -21.14
C LEU A 228 4.01 1.29 -22.51
N ILE A 229 5.34 1.33 -22.53
CA ILE A 229 6.14 1.24 -23.77
C ILE A 229 5.94 -0.13 -24.44
N ALA A 230 6.10 -1.21 -23.67
CA ALA A 230 5.96 -2.57 -24.19
C ALA A 230 4.55 -2.85 -24.76
N SER A 231 3.52 -2.21 -24.22
CA SER A 231 2.14 -2.31 -24.71
C SER A 231 1.77 -1.31 -25.82
N GLY A 232 2.71 -0.43 -26.20
CA GLY A 232 2.49 0.57 -27.26
C GLY A 232 1.54 1.72 -26.86
N VAL A 233 1.32 1.93 -25.57
CA VAL A 233 0.49 3.05 -25.07
C VAL A 233 1.25 4.37 -25.16
N VAL A 234 2.55 4.36 -24.92
CA VAL A 234 3.47 5.49 -25.08
C VAL A 234 4.74 5.04 -25.79
N SER A 235 5.41 5.95 -26.49
CA SER A 235 6.75 5.75 -27.03
C SER A 235 7.83 6.19 -26.02
N GLU A 236 9.08 5.73 -26.21
CA GLU A 236 10.20 6.07 -25.34
C GLU A 236 10.43 7.58 -25.24
N ASP A 237 10.16 8.33 -26.30
CA ASP A 237 10.42 9.77 -26.40
C ASP A 237 9.25 10.64 -25.87
N GLU A 238 8.08 10.05 -25.56
CA GLU A 238 6.90 10.83 -25.14
C GLU A 238 6.94 11.30 -23.71
N ILE A 239 7.72 10.63 -22.85
CA ILE A 239 7.83 10.99 -21.43
C ILE A 239 9.30 11.18 -21.08
N ALA A 240 9.71 12.42 -20.87
CA ALA A 240 11.05 12.77 -20.37
C ALA A 240 11.15 12.41 -18.88
N ILE A 241 11.29 11.12 -18.58
CA ILE A 241 11.16 10.57 -17.22
C ILE A 241 12.16 11.20 -16.23
N GLU A 242 13.34 11.59 -16.70
CA GLU A 242 14.36 12.21 -15.85
C GLU A 242 13.98 13.64 -15.41
N GLU A 243 13.24 14.35 -16.24
CA GLU A 243 12.81 15.73 -15.98
C GLU A 243 11.40 15.80 -15.36
N LEU A 244 10.68 14.66 -15.35
CA LEU A 244 9.25 14.62 -15.03
C LEU A 244 8.93 15.17 -13.65
N THR A 245 9.78 14.90 -12.65
CA THR A 245 9.57 15.38 -11.28
C THR A 245 9.59 16.92 -11.22
N GLU A 246 10.56 17.52 -11.89
CA GLU A 246 10.67 18.98 -11.91
C GLU A 246 9.56 19.62 -12.74
N GLN A 247 9.21 19.04 -13.89
CA GLN A 247 8.12 19.52 -14.73
C GLN A 247 6.77 19.48 -13.98
N LEU A 248 6.48 18.40 -13.26
CA LEU A 248 5.25 18.30 -12.47
C LEU A 248 5.26 19.27 -11.29
N ARG A 249 6.39 19.40 -10.58
CA ARG A 249 6.56 20.34 -9.47
C ARG A 249 6.31 21.78 -9.95
N GLN A 250 6.96 22.16 -11.03
CA GLN A 250 6.79 23.49 -11.61
C GLN A 250 5.33 23.75 -12.01
N ALA A 251 4.68 22.79 -12.67
CA ALA A 251 3.27 22.93 -13.06
C ALA A 251 2.33 23.12 -11.86
N VAL A 252 2.57 22.40 -10.74
CA VAL A 252 1.80 22.56 -9.49
C VAL A 252 2.03 23.92 -8.86
N VAL A 253 3.29 24.36 -8.77
CA VAL A 253 3.66 25.64 -8.14
C VAL A 253 3.15 26.82 -8.95
N GLU A 254 3.38 26.84 -10.26
CA GLU A 254 2.96 27.94 -11.15
C GLU A 254 1.43 28.07 -11.20
N SER A 255 0.71 26.97 -11.21
CA SER A 255 -0.76 26.99 -11.15
C SER A 255 -1.31 27.29 -9.76
N ARG A 256 -0.46 27.26 -8.72
CA ARG A 256 -0.87 27.37 -7.30
C ARG A 256 -1.94 26.36 -6.93
N SER A 257 -1.81 25.15 -7.46
CA SER A 257 -2.81 24.11 -7.30
C SER A 257 -2.73 23.43 -5.94
N GLN A 258 -3.90 23.14 -5.40
CA GLN A 258 -4.11 22.09 -4.42
C GLN A 258 -4.26 20.76 -5.17
N ILE A 259 -3.58 19.73 -4.70
CA ILE A 259 -3.66 18.37 -5.21
C ILE A 259 -4.34 17.52 -4.16
N GLU A 260 -5.35 16.76 -4.57
CA GLU A 260 -6.02 15.77 -3.73
C GLU A 260 -5.70 14.37 -4.25
N PHE A 261 -5.08 13.55 -3.41
CA PHE A 261 -4.75 12.18 -3.76
C PHE A 261 -6.02 11.31 -3.81
N ALA A 262 -5.95 10.18 -4.47
CA ALA A 262 -7.04 9.20 -4.45
C ALA A 262 -7.36 8.79 -3.00
N PRO A 263 -8.65 8.62 -2.64
CA PRO A 263 -9.04 8.31 -1.27
C PRO A 263 -8.37 7.04 -0.73
N GLN A 264 -7.90 7.13 0.49
CA GLN A 264 -7.34 6.05 1.28
C GLN A 264 -8.48 5.38 2.05
N MET A 265 -8.79 4.15 1.70
CA MET A 265 -9.92 3.39 2.24
C MET A 265 -9.43 2.46 3.32
N CYS A 266 -9.89 2.68 4.54
CA CYS A 266 -9.56 1.89 5.71
C CYS A 266 -10.77 1.10 6.18
N ALA A 267 -10.60 -0.20 6.41
CA ALA A 267 -11.65 -1.08 6.90
C ALA A 267 -11.12 -2.03 7.98
N TRP A 268 -11.96 -2.35 8.98
CA TRP A 268 -11.64 -3.39 9.96
C TRP A 268 -12.88 -4.13 10.40
N THR A 269 -12.71 -5.42 10.73
CA THR A 269 -13.78 -6.30 11.21
C THR A 269 -13.23 -7.31 12.20
N HIS A 270 -14.00 -7.64 13.23
CA HIS A 270 -13.67 -8.74 14.14
C HIS A 270 -14.13 -10.09 13.56
N VAL A 271 -13.36 -11.15 13.80
CA VAL A 271 -13.60 -12.49 13.26
C VAL A 271 -13.94 -13.51 14.35
#